data_efcc4dab44d26b691771dfdf8de9902b
#
_entry.id   efcc4dab44d26b691771dfdf8de9902b
#
_cell.length_a   1.000
_cell.length_b   1.000
_cell.length_c   1.000
_cell.angle_alpha   90.00
_cell.angle_beta   90.00
_cell.angle_gamma   90.00
#
_symmetry.space_group_name_H-M   'P 1'
#
loop_
_entity.id
_entity.type
_entity.pdbx_description
1 polymer ?
#
loop_
_entity_poly.entity_id
_entity_poly.type
_entity_poly.pdbx_seq_one_letter_code
_entity_poly.pdbx_strand_id
1 'polypeptide(L)'
;MNSTSADFQNLYQALSHSAARSPDALALAFEDRRYLYRDFHLRVQRAMAQLDRGWSLRKGDRILLAWGNHPAFCEVLFAALGLGIEVVPFSTKLKQAESEALVGHIAPRVVLFDATVQDWLKNTPDARAVSLSEWQALCLPEPLTRPPVPVTATIRR
;
A
#
# COMPACT_ATOMS: atom_id res chain seq x y z
N MET A 1 -26.66 -8.25 -24.05
CA MET A 1 -25.54 -7.46 -23.49
C MET A 1 -24.65 -8.43 -22.71
N ASN A 2 -23.57 -8.90 -23.35
CA ASN A 2 -22.63 -9.77 -22.68
C ASN A 2 -21.79 -8.92 -21.74
N SER A 3 -22.11 -8.93 -20.44
CA SER A 3 -21.19 -8.52 -19.39
C SER A 3 -20.08 -9.55 -19.39
N THR A 4 -18.99 -9.29 -20.10
CA THR A 4 -17.77 -10.11 -20.00
C THR A 4 -17.26 -9.87 -18.57
N SER A 5 -17.57 -10.81 -17.68
CA SER A 5 -16.98 -10.86 -16.35
C SER A 5 -15.48 -11.00 -16.56
N ALA A 6 -14.73 -9.95 -16.27
CA ALA A 6 -13.29 -10.01 -16.32
C ALA A 6 -12.84 -10.92 -15.17
N ASP A 7 -12.21 -12.04 -15.52
CA ASP A 7 -11.69 -12.99 -14.54
C ASP A 7 -10.30 -12.51 -14.08
N PHE A 8 -10.24 -11.88 -12.89
CA PHE A 8 -9.01 -11.37 -12.32
C PHE A 8 -8.40 -12.39 -11.36
N GLN A 9 -7.12 -12.67 -11.53
CA GLN A 9 -6.38 -13.59 -10.65
C GLN A 9 -5.97 -12.92 -9.32
N ASN A 10 -5.88 -11.59 -9.29
CA ASN A 10 -5.55 -10.82 -8.09
C ASN A 10 -6.05 -9.37 -8.18
N LEU A 11 -6.00 -8.67 -7.04
CA LEU A 11 -6.46 -7.28 -6.94
C LEU A 11 -5.66 -6.31 -7.81
N TYR A 12 -4.38 -6.56 -8.06
CA TYR A 12 -3.57 -5.70 -8.93
C TYR A 12 -4.07 -5.74 -10.38
N GLN A 13 -4.46 -6.91 -10.88
CA GLN A 13 -5.04 -7.01 -12.22
C GLN A 13 -6.36 -6.25 -12.33
N ALA A 14 -7.21 -6.31 -11.31
CA ALA A 14 -8.44 -5.53 -11.26
C ALA A 14 -8.17 -4.02 -11.26
N LEU A 15 -7.18 -3.56 -10.50
CA LEU A 15 -6.75 -2.16 -10.50
C LEU A 15 -6.22 -1.74 -11.88
N SER A 16 -5.35 -2.53 -12.48
CA SER A 16 -4.77 -2.26 -13.80
C SER A 16 -5.86 -2.14 -14.88
N HIS A 17 -6.83 -3.04 -14.84
CA HIS A 17 -7.98 -3.00 -15.74
C HIS A 17 -8.82 -1.73 -15.54
N SER A 18 -9.11 -1.36 -14.30
CA SER A 18 -9.87 -0.15 -13.97
C SER A 18 -9.13 1.11 -14.39
N ALA A 19 -7.81 1.16 -14.20
CA ALA A 19 -6.97 2.28 -14.62
C ALA A 19 -6.92 2.44 -16.15
N ALA A 20 -6.92 1.34 -16.89
CA ALA A 20 -6.97 1.37 -18.36
C ALA A 20 -8.34 1.81 -18.87
N ARG A 21 -9.43 1.34 -18.23
CA ARG A 21 -10.79 1.61 -18.65
C ARG A 21 -11.29 3.00 -18.27
N SER A 22 -10.92 3.48 -17.07
CA SER A 22 -11.44 4.72 -16.49
C SER A 22 -10.32 5.49 -15.75
N PRO A 23 -9.27 5.93 -16.47
CA PRO A 23 -8.07 6.52 -15.85
C PRO A 23 -8.36 7.77 -15.03
N ASP A 24 -9.35 8.55 -15.42
CA ASP A 24 -9.72 9.82 -14.79
C ASP A 24 -10.79 9.68 -13.70
N ALA A 25 -11.29 8.48 -13.44
CA ALA A 25 -12.21 8.24 -12.35
C ALA A 25 -11.48 8.25 -10.99
N LEU A 26 -12.20 8.60 -9.93
CA LEU A 26 -11.69 8.58 -8.57
C LEU A 26 -11.44 7.13 -8.10
N ALA A 27 -10.22 6.82 -7.73
CA ALA A 27 -9.83 5.53 -7.16
C ALA A 27 -9.79 5.56 -5.63
N LEU A 28 -9.23 6.62 -5.05
CA LEU A 28 -9.01 6.73 -3.61
C LEU A 28 -9.11 8.19 -3.18
N ALA A 29 -9.74 8.43 -2.04
CA ALA A 29 -9.77 9.73 -1.36
C ALA A 29 -9.23 9.58 0.06
N PHE A 30 -8.37 10.49 0.48
CA PHE A 30 -7.82 10.54 1.82
C PHE A 30 -7.61 12.01 2.23
N GLU A 31 -8.26 12.42 3.30
CA GLU A 31 -8.31 13.82 3.73
C GLU A 31 -8.78 14.73 2.58
N ASP A 32 -8.01 15.72 2.23
CA ASP A 32 -8.26 16.65 1.11
C ASP A 32 -7.67 16.16 -0.23
N ARG A 33 -6.99 15.01 -0.24
CA ARG A 33 -6.34 14.44 -1.42
C ARG A 33 -7.23 13.45 -2.14
N ARG A 34 -7.19 13.53 -3.47
CA ARG A 34 -7.87 12.60 -4.36
C ARG A 34 -6.88 11.98 -5.33
N TYR A 35 -6.99 10.68 -5.50
CA TYR A 35 -6.14 9.89 -6.39
C TYR A 35 -7.03 9.31 -7.49
N LEU A 36 -6.76 9.66 -8.72
CA LEU A 36 -7.41 9.06 -9.88
C LEU A 36 -6.82 7.66 -10.13
N TYR A 37 -7.55 6.80 -10.84
CA TYR A 37 -7.07 5.45 -11.11
C TYR A 37 -5.69 5.41 -11.77
N ARG A 38 -5.42 6.29 -12.75
CA ARG A 38 -4.09 6.38 -13.38
C ARG A 38 -2.99 6.73 -12.40
N ASP A 39 -3.24 7.65 -11.48
CA ASP A 39 -2.25 8.12 -10.52
C ASP A 39 -2.00 7.05 -9.44
N PHE A 40 -3.08 6.46 -8.94
CA PHE A 40 -2.99 5.39 -7.96
C PHE A 40 -2.30 4.15 -8.54
N HIS A 41 -2.65 3.75 -9.76
CA HIS A 41 -2.00 2.64 -10.46
C HIS A 41 -0.49 2.86 -10.63
N LEU A 42 -0.06 4.07 -11.03
CA LEU A 42 1.35 4.41 -11.14
C LEU A 42 2.08 4.31 -9.78
N ARG A 43 1.45 4.74 -8.69
CA ARG A 43 1.99 4.62 -7.33
C ARG A 43 2.14 3.16 -6.93
N VAL A 44 1.16 2.32 -7.23
CA VAL A 44 1.23 0.87 -7.01
C VAL A 44 2.36 0.23 -7.81
N GLN A 45 2.56 0.61 -9.07
CA GLN A 45 3.67 0.11 -9.90
C GLN A 45 5.05 0.47 -9.31
N ARG A 46 5.19 1.66 -8.75
CA ARG A 46 6.43 2.08 -8.05
C ARG A 46 6.64 1.27 -6.77
N ALA A 47 5.58 1.05 -6.01
CA ALA A 47 5.62 0.17 -4.85
C ALA A 47 6.05 -1.25 -5.24
N MET A 48 5.51 -1.82 -6.33
CA MET A 48 5.93 -3.12 -6.85
C MET A 48 7.43 -3.14 -7.19
N ALA A 49 7.93 -2.12 -7.88
CA ALA A 49 9.34 -2.02 -8.21
C ALA A 49 10.24 -1.96 -6.96
N GLN A 50 9.80 -1.26 -5.91
CA GLN A 50 10.52 -1.19 -4.65
C GLN A 50 10.53 -2.54 -3.92
N LEU A 51 9.38 -3.23 -3.85
CA LEU A 51 9.27 -4.55 -3.22
C LEU A 51 10.12 -5.61 -3.95
N ASP A 52 10.03 -5.65 -5.27
CA ASP A 52 10.74 -6.65 -6.09
C ASP A 52 12.22 -6.31 -6.25
N ARG A 53 12.56 -5.17 -6.86
CA ARG A 53 13.93 -4.82 -7.21
C ARG A 53 14.69 -4.19 -6.05
N GLY A 54 14.03 -3.31 -5.29
CA GLY A 54 14.66 -2.61 -4.17
C GLY A 54 14.91 -3.50 -2.96
N TRP A 55 13.99 -4.40 -2.65
CA TRP A 55 14.09 -5.27 -1.47
C TRP A 55 14.18 -6.76 -1.80
N SER A 56 14.16 -7.13 -3.05
CA SER A 56 14.28 -8.51 -3.54
C SER A 56 13.26 -9.48 -2.91
N LEU A 57 12.05 -8.99 -2.64
CA LEU A 57 10.98 -9.82 -2.13
C LEU A 57 10.46 -10.75 -3.22
N ARG A 58 10.05 -11.94 -2.83
CA ARG A 58 9.57 -12.99 -3.71
C ARG A 58 8.19 -13.49 -3.25
N LYS A 59 7.51 -14.18 -4.16
CA LYS A 59 6.26 -14.87 -3.85
C LYS A 59 6.40 -15.71 -2.59
N GLY A 60 5.46 -15.55 -1.66
CA GLY A 60 5.46 -16.23 -0.37
C GLY A 60 6.24 -15.53 0.74
N ASP A 61 7.01 -14.48 0.44
CA ASP A 61 7.57 -13.62 1.47
C ASP A 61 6.43 -12.86 2.19
N ARG A 62 6.66 -12.48 3.45
CA ARG A 62 5.67 -11.82 4.29
C ARG A 62 6.04 -10.39 4.61
N ILE A 63 5.07 -9.50 4.50
CA ILE A 63 5.14 -8.11 4.95
C ILE A 63 4.18 -7.94 6.12
N LEU A 64 4.69 -7.48 7.26
CA LEU A 64 3.87 -6.97 8.35
C LEU A 64 3.52 -5.50 8.04
N LEU A 65 2.24 -5.19 7.88
CA LEU A 65 1.77 -3.86 7.49
C LEU A 65 1.05 -3.21 8.67
N ALA A 66 1.79 -2.41 9.44
CA ALA A 66 1.36 -1.75 10.66
C ALA A 66 1.22 -0.24 10.49
N TRP A 67 0.69 0.21 9.36
CA TRP A 67 0.29 1.59 9.16
C TRP A 67 -1.18 1.78 9.48
N GLY A 68 -1.54 2.97 9.94
CA GLY A 68 -2.94 3.36 10.07
C GLY A 68 -3.59 3.70 8.71
N ASN A 69 -4.68 4.46 8.76
CA ASN A 69 -5.37 4.91 7.55
C ASN A 69 -4.50 5.89 6.78
N HIS A 70 -3.85 5.41 5.75
CA HIS A 70 -3.00 6.20 4.85
C HIS A 70 -3.01 5.58 3.44
N PRO A 71 -2.94 6.38 2.35
CA PRO A 71 -2.92 5.86 0.98
C PRO A 71 -1.83 4.84 0.71
N ALA A 72 -0.65 5.00 1.34
CA ALA A 72 0.46 4.06 1.22
C ALA A 72 0.10 2.62 1.66
N PHE A 73 -0.84 2.46 2.60
CA PHE A 73 -1.35 1.14 2.96
C PHE A 73 -1.96 0.42 1.76
N CYS A 74 -2.81 1.12 1.02
CA CYS A 74 -3.42 0.56 -0.20
C CYS A 74 -2.38 0.33 -1.29
N GLU A 75 -1.42 1.23 -1.46
CA GLU A 75 -0.35 1.09 -2.45
C GLU A 75 0.45 -0.20 -2.23
N VAL A 76 0.89 -0.44 -1.00
CA VAL A 76 1.63 -1.66 -0.64
C VAL A 76 0.77 -2.90 -0.76
N LEU A 77 -0.49 -2.84 -0.30
CA LEU A 77 -1.40 -3.98 -0.38
C LEU A 77 -1.59 -4.45 -1.82
N PHE A 78 -1.94 -3.55 -2.74
CA PHE A 78 -2.12 -3.89 -4.15
C PHE A 78 -0.81 -4.36 -4.80
N ALA A 79 0.31 -3.71 -4.48
CA ALA A 79 1.63 -4.07 -5.01
C ALA A 79 2.05 -5.47 -4.56
N ALA A 80 1.96 -5.76 -3.28
CA ALA A 80 2.33 -7.05 -2.71
C ALA A 80 1.48 -8.19 -3.27
N LEU A 81 0.16 -8.00 -3.33
CA LEU A 81 -0.74 -9.01 -3.89
C LEU A 81 -0.47 -9.24 -5.39
N GLY A 82 -0.08 -8.20 -6.14
CA GLY A 82 0.34 -8.34 -7.54
C GLY A 82 1.60 -9.19 -7.72
N LEU A 83 2.47 -9.21 -6.73
CA LEU A 83 3.73 -9.98 -6.71
C LEU A 83 3.59 -11.36 -6.02
N GLY A 84 2.43 -11.68 -5.47
CA GLY A 84 2.22 -12.91 -4.70
C GLY A 84 2.90 -12.89 -3.33
N ILE A 85 3.18 -11.70 -2.79
CA ILE A 85 3.71 -11.49 -1.45
C ILE A 85 2.55 -11.51 -0.45
N GLU A 86 2.74 -12.17 0.68
CA GLU A 86 1.76 -12.24 1.76
C GLU A 86 1.79 -10.95 2.58
N VAL A 87 0.65 -10.29 2.72
CA VAL A 87 0.49 -9.11 3.58
C VAL A 87 -0.26 -9.48 4.84
N VAL A 88 0.34 -9.19 5.98
CA VAL A 88 -0.28 -9.34 7.30
C VAL A 88 -0.60 -7.94 7.83
N PRO A 89 -1.86 -7.48 7.70
CA PRO A 89 -2.27 -6.22 8.32
C PRO A 89 -2.16 -6.33 9.83
N PHE A 90 -1.56 -5.32 10.44
CA PHE A 90 -1.31 -5.33 11.88
C PHE A 90 -1.90 -4.06 12.52
N SER A 91 -2.67 -4.25 13.58
CA SER A 91 -3.36 -3.12 14.21
C SER A 91 -2.38 -2.17 14.90
N THR A 92 -2.48 -0.88 14.60
CA THR A 92 -1.72 0.17 15.28
C THR A 92 -2.09 0.35 16.77
N LYS A 93 -3.17 -0.29 17.22
CA LYS A 93 -3.64 -0.25 18.62
C LYS A 93 -3.02 -1.33 19.50
N LEU A 94 -2.37 -2.34 18.91
CA LEU A 94 -1.75 -3.42 19.67
C LEU A 94 -0.50 -2.95 20.39
N LYS A 95 -0.37 -3.35 21.63
CA LYS A 95 0.78 -3.02 22.47
C LYS A 95 1.92 -4.02 22.26
N GLN A 96 3.15 -3.57 22.47
CA GLN A 96 4.36 -4.37 22.32
C GLN A 96 4.28 -5.70 23.10
N ALA A 97 3.99 -5.64 24.40
CA ALA A 97 3.99 -6.81 25.28
C ALA A 97 3.01 -7.92 24.83
N GLU A 98 1.92 -7.54 24.17
CA GLU A 98 0.89 -8.49 23.70
C GLU A 98 1.22 -9.06 22.32
N SER A 99 2.11 -8.41 21.60
CA SER A 99 2.28 -8.59 20.16
C SER A 99 3.64 -9.12 19.72
N GLU A 100 4.67 -9.06 20.58
CA GLU A 100 6.02 -9.51 20.21
C GLU A 100 6.07 -10.98 19.79
N ALA A 101 5.38 -11.84 20.54
CA ALA A 101 5.28 -13.27 20.22
C ALA A 101 4.56 -13.50 18.89
N LEU A 102 3.51 -12.72 18.60
CA LEU A 102 2.78 -12.79 17.34
C LEU A 102 3.65 -12.36 16.16
N VAL A 103 4.37 -11.24 16.30
CA VAL A 103 5.28 -10.75 15.26
C VAL A 103 6.39 -11.77 15.00
N GLY A 104 6.95 -12.38 16.06
CA GLY A 104 7.93 -13.46 15.94
C GLY A 104 7.37 -14.69 15.21
N HIS A 105 6.12 -15.04 15.46
CA HIS A 105 5.46 -16.16 14.75
C HIS A 105 5.19 -15.85 13.28
N ILE A 106 4.84 -14.62 12.94
CA ILE A 106 4.65 -14.17 11.56
C ILE A 106 5.97 -14.27 10.79
N ALA A 107 7.09 -14.00 11.45
CA ALA A 107 8.43 -13.98 10.86
C ALA A 107 8.48 -13.17 9.53
N PRO A 108 8.12 -11.87 9.56
CA PRO A 108 8.06 -11.07 8.35
C PRO A 108 9.46 -10.78 7.80
N ARG A 109 9.61 -10.68 6.48
CA ARG A 109 10.84 -10.17 5.87
C ARG A 109 10.91 -8.66 5.88
N VAL A 110 9.76 -8.01 5.85
CA VAL A 110 9.64 -6.55 5.93
C VAL A 110 8.57 -6.19 6.95
N VAL A 111 8.86 -5.18 7.75
CA VAL A 111 7.93 -4.55 8.69
C VAL A 111 7.75 -3.10 8.27
N LEU A 112 6.52 -2.75 7.95
CA LEU A 112 6.13 -1.39 7.63
C LEU A 112 5.36 -0.82 8.81
N PHE A 113 5.93 0.16 9.50
CA PHE A 113 5.42 0.64 10.78
C PHE A 113 5.27 2.16 10.82
N ASP A 114 4.44 2.64 11.73
CA ASP A 114 4.31 4.05 12.06
C ASP A 114 5.15 4.35 13.33
N ALA A 115 6.24 5.08 13.15
CA ALA A 115 7.16 5.42 14.23
C ALA A 115 6.52 6.25 15.35
N THR A 116 5.40 6.94 15.08
CA THR A 116 4.68 7.72 16.10
C THR A 116 3.85 6.85 17.03
N VAL A 117 3.52 5.61 16.63
CA VAL A 117 2.60 4.72 17.36
C VAL A 117 3.28 3.44 17.81
N GLN A 118 4.09 2.83 16.94
CA GLN A 118 4.67 1.49 17.15
C GLN A 118 6.16 1.44 16.84
N ASP A 119 6.94 2.39 17.37
CA ASP A 119 8.38 2.49 17.11
C ASP A 119 9.16 1.23 17.51
N TRP A 120 8.64 0.43 18.44
CA TRP A 120 9.24 -0.84 18.84
C TRP A 120 9.39 -1.84 17.69
N LEU A 121 8.54 -1.77 16.68
CA LEU A 121 8.59 -2.65 15.49
C LEU A 121 9.88 -2.47 14.68
N LYS A 122 10.59 -1.36 14.82
CA LYS A 122 11.92 -1.14 14.19
C LYS A 122 12.95 -2.18 14.58
N ASN A 123 12.77 -2.81 15.75
CA ASN A 123 13.69 -3.80 16.29
C ASN A 123 13.27 -5.25 15.99
N THR A 124 12.33 -5.48 15.06
CA THR A 124 11.91 -6.83 14.70
C THR A 124 13.09 -7.62 14.15
N PRO A 125 13.44 -8.77 14.78
CA PRO A 125 14.59 -9.56 14.35
C PRO A 125 14.44 -10.05 12.90
N ASP A 126 15.55 -10.10 12.17
CA ASP A 126 15.67 -10.62 10.81
C ASP A 126 14.76 -9.96 9.76
N ALA A 127 14.10 -8.87 10.11
CA ALA A 127 13.24 -8.12 9.22
C ALA A 127 13.84 -6.76 8.83
N ARG A 128 13.57 -6.32 7.61
CA ARG A 128 13.77 -4.93 7.21
C ARG A 128 12.64 -4.09 7.78
N ALA A 129 12.93 -3.22 8.71
CA ALA A 129 11.96 -2.28 9.27
C ALA A 129 12.01 -0.94 8.52
N VAL A 130 10.85 -0.45 8.07
CA VAL A 130 10.71 0.79 7.31
C VAL A 130 9.53 1.58 7.86
N SER A 131 9.78 2.81 8.28
CA SER A 131 8.73 3.71 8.74
C SER A 131 7.91 4.25 7.57
N LEU A 132 6.72 4.77 7.87
CA LEU A 132 5.87 5.40 6.85
C LEU A 132 6.57 6.56 6.14
N SER A 133 7.33 7.39 6.88
CA SER A 133 8.08 8.51 6.29
C SER A 133 9.21 8.05 5.38
N GLU A 134 9.94 7.00 5.74
CA GLU A 134 10.96 6.39 4.88
C GLU A 134 10.34 5.79 3.61
N TRP A 135 9.22 5.10 3.73
CA TRP A 135 8.49 4.59 2.57
C TRP A 135 8.07 5.70 1.62
N GLN A 136 7.51 6.78 2.17
CA GLN A 136 7.11 7.93 1.36
C GLN A 136 8.31 8.54 0.62
N ALA A 137 9.47 8.65 1.25
CA ALA A 137 10.68 9.15 0.62
C ALA A 137 11.20 8.22 -0.49
N LEU A 138 11.04 6.90 -0.36
CA LEU A 138 11.46 5.91 -1.35
C LEU A 138 10.54 5.87 -2.58
N CYS A 139 9.24 6.03 -2.37
CA CYS A 139 8.20 5.82 -3.39
C CYS A 139 7.59 7.12 -3.92
N LEU A 140 7.93 8.27 -3.34
CA LEU A 140 7.45 9.55 -3.87
C LEU A 140 8.02 9.78 -5.27
N PRO A 141 7.15 10.10 -6.24
CA PRO A 141 7.63 10.70 -7.47
C PRO A 141 8.24 12.07 -7.17
N GLU A 142 9.08 12.53 -8.08
CA GLU A 142 9.25 13.96 -8.33
C GLU A 142 7.91 14.69 -8.14
N PRO A 143 7.90 15.88 -7.51
CA PRO A 143 6.67 16.56 -7.19
C PRO A 143 5.74 16.56 -8.38
N LEU A 144 4.54 16.01 -8.19
CA LEU A 144 3.49 16.10 -9.18
C LEU A 144 3.29 17.60 -9.46
N THR A 145 3.68 18.04 -10.63
CA THR A 145 3.52 19.44 -11.08
C THR A 145 2.03 19.82 -11.24
N ARG A 146 1.14 18.96 -10.76
CA ARG A 146 -0.30 19.19 -10.79
C ARG A 146 -0.82 19.39 -9.38
N PRO A 147 -1.35 20.58 -9.05
CA PRO A 147 -1.97 20.82 -7.76
C PRO A 147 -3.10 19.81 -7.52
N PRO A 148 -3.37 19.42 -6.26
CA PRO A 148 -4.50 18.57 -5.94
C PRO A 148 -5.78 19.21 -6.46
N VAL A 149 -6.62 18.42 -7.12
CA VAL A 149 -7.91 18.90 -7.60
C VAL A 149 -8.72 19.34 -6.39
N PRO A 150 -9.14 20.62 -6.30
CA PRO A 150 -9.93 21.10 -5.17
C PRO A 150 -11.22 20.30 -5.07
N VAL A 151 -11.58 19.94 -3.84
CA VAL A 151 -12.84 19.27 -3.53
C VAL A 151 -13.98 20.27 -3.72
N THR A 152 -14.45 20.44 -4.95
CA THR A 152 -15.72 21.09 -5.17
C THR A 152 -16.78 20.01 -4.98
N ALA A 153 -17.29 19.90 -3.75
CA ALA A 153 -18.41 19.05 -3.44
C ALA A 153 -19.66 19.63 -4.12
N THR A 154 -19.95 19.16 -5.31
CA THR A 154 -21.30 19.29 -5.84
C THR A 154 -21.97 17.92 -5.70
N ILE A 155 -22.52 17.68 -4.51
CA ILE A 155 -23.54 16.66 -4.35
C ILE A 155 -24.78 17.23 -5.06
N ARG A 156 -25.03 16.78 -6.27
CA ARG A 156 -26.36 16.93 -6.87
C ARG A 156 -27.25 15.84 -6.28
N ARG A 157 -28.31 16.28 -5.63
CA ARG A 157 -29.44 15.47 -5.22
C ARG A 157 -30.17 14.90 -6.46
#